data_698adeca7a691fba956cce5f797af0ae
#
_entry.id   698adeca7a691fba956cce5f797af0ae
#
_cell.length_a   1.000
_cell.length_b   1.000
_cell.length_c   1.000
_cell.angle_alpha   90.00
_cell.angle_beta   90.00
_cell.angle_gamma   90.00
#
_symmetry.space_group_name_H-M   'P 1'
#
loop_
_entity.id
_entity.type
_entity.pdbx_description
1 polymer ?
#
loop_
_entity_poly.entity_id
_entity_poly.type
_entity_poly.pdbx_seq_one_letter_code
_entity_poly.pdbx_strand_id
1 'polypeptide(L)'
;MLPERPKLGALPAPVRAYIAALEAELERLRPEPGAERLPAAATEAAGPAQLVTISKAGFAKRTARHLYGRQRRSGMGIFDLELRSADTPILLVLADEDQHLLLITNGGRLHRLAVAALPATPVRGRGHALAELMSLEIDEYVCAALVVPAAGYVAFASREGFVRVLPAHLLGEQLRPGLEVLDVMLYGAPAAACILESGADVLVATSGGRALRFAARLIGTAGVQGIRLENREHVVGMVAVTDEVQVFLLGADGHGSVRPMSNFAANKAPGAGGKLLLKTTRLVAIARVQLDCDLFVISQLCKLIRFAAAEVPASNGVVQGVDCMALRADETVALAASESIHAGSIGN
;
A
#
# COMPACT_ATOMS: atom_id res chain seq x y z
N MET A 1 -5.94 -33.83 10.20
CA MET A 1 -5.94 -34.88 11.24
C MET A 1 -4.49 -35.07 11.67
N LEU A 2 -4.14 -34.84 12.95
CA LEU A 2 -2.78 -35.08 13.42
C LEU A 2 -2.55 -36.58 13.54
N PRO A 3 -1.33 -37.07 13.21
CA PRO A 3 -1.01 -38.49 13.38
C PRO A 3 -1.08 -38.90 14.87
N GLU A 4 -1.36 -40.14 15.14
CA GLU A 4 -1.42 -40.69 16.50
C GLU A 4 -0.06 -40.55 17.18
N ARG A 5 -0.05 -40.15 18.46
CA ARG A 5 1.19 -39.89 19.21
C ARG A 5 2.07 -41.16 19.27
N PRO A 6 3.31 -41.12 18.73
CA PRO A 6 4.18 -42.28 18.74
C PRO A 6 4.62 -42.66 20.18
N LYS A 7 4.91 -43.91 20.43
CA LYS A 7 5.45 -44.40 21.71
C LYS A 7 6.89 -43.88 21.90
N LEU A 8 7.06 -42.89 22.78
CA LEU A 8 8.36 -42.23 22.99
C LEU A 8 9.39 -43.08 23.80
N GLY A 9 8.97 -44.23 24.39
CA GLY A 9 9.79 -45.05 25.27
C GLY A 9 11.08 -45.60 24.65
N ALA A 10 11.11 -45.80 23.34
CA ALA A 10 12.27 -46.31 22.60
C ALA A 10 13.29 -45.23 22.18
N LEU A 11 12.99 -43.93 22.43
CA LEU A 11 13.87 -42.84 22.04
C LEU A 11 14.93 -42.54 23.13
N PRO A 12 16.13 -42.05 22.74
CA PRO A 12 17.15 -41.60 23.69
C PRO A 12 16.62 -40.53 24.64
N ALA A 13 17.11 -40.54 25.88
CA ALA A 13 16.68 -39.59 26.93
C ALA A 13 16.73 -38.10 26.52
N PRO A 14 17.78 -37.60 25.81
CA PRO A 14 17.82 -36.21 25.35
C PRO A 14 16.69 -35.86 24.35
N VAL A 15 16.33 -36.80 23.46
CA VAL A 15 15.27 -36.61 22.46
C VAL A 15 13.90 -36.55 23.17
N ARG A 16 13.67 -37.42 24.14
CA ARG A 16 12.44 -37.38 24.96
C ARG A 16 12.28 -36.07 25.73
N ALA A 17 13.38 -35.59 26.35
CA ALA A 17 13.38 -34.31 27.06
C ALA A 17 13.08 -33.14 26.11
N TYR A 18 13.64 -33.14 24.91
CA TYR A 18 13.37 -32.11 23.91
C TYR A 18 11.91 -32.13 23.41
N ILE A 19 11.36 -33.32 23.15
CA ILE A 19 9.94 -33.45 22.76
C ILE A 19 9.01 -32.97 23.89
N ALA A 20 9.30 -33.34 25.14
CA ALA A 20 8.53 -32.89 26.29
C ALA A 20 8.58 -31.36 26.47
N ALA A 21 9.76 -30.74 26.25
CA ALA A 21 9.90 -29.28 26.28
C ALA A 21 9.11 -28.59 25.15
N LEU A 22 9.07 -29.16 23.93
CA LEU A 22 8.27 -28.65 22.83
C LEU A 22 6.76 -28.80 23.10
N GLU A 23 6.33 -29.93 23.66
CA GLU A 23 4.92 -30.14 24.03
C GLU A 23 4.48 -29.16 25.13
N ALA A 24 5.33 -28.89 26.13
CA ALA A 24 5.07 -27.92 27.18
C ALA A 24 4.98 -26.48 26.62
N GLU A 25 5.85 -26.13 25.68
CA GLU A 25 5.81 -24.81 25.03
C GLU A 25 4.58 -24.66 24.12
N LEU A 26 4.17 -25.71 23.40
CA LEU A 26 2.93 -25.74 22.62
C LEU A 26 1.69 -25.58 23.52
N GLU A 27 1.68 -26.23 24.69
CA GLU A 27 0.58 -26.09 25.66
C GLU A 27 0.55 -24.66 26.26
N ARG A 28 1.71 -24.06 26.54
CA ARG A 28 1.84 -22.67 26.99
C ARG A 28 1.34 -21.66 25.94
N LEU A 29 1.52 -21.96 24.66
CA LEU A 29 1.07 -21.15 23.54
C LEU A 29 -0.38 -21.43 23.13
N ARG A 30 -1.00 -22.44 23.73
CA ARG A 30 -2.41 -22.76 23.51
C ARG A 30 -3.29 -21.66 24.12
N PRO A 31 -4.21 -21.04 23.35
CA PRO A 31 -5.15 -20.09 23.95
C PRO A 31 -5.94 -20.78 25.07
N GLU A 32 -6.04 -20.17 26.23
CA GLU A 32 -6.87 -20.62 27.34
C GLU A 32 -8.29 -20.94 26.82
N PRO A 33 -8.89 -22.10 27.23
CA PRO A 33 -10.28 -22.40 26.91
C PRO A 33 -11.18 -21.45 27.74
N GLY A 34 -11.52 -20.30 27.15
CA GLY A 34 -12.25 -19.21 27.81
C GLY A 34 -11.77 -17.83 27.37
N ALA A 35 -10.63 -17.71 26.70
CA ALA A 35 -10.34 -16.47 25.96
C ALA A 35 -11.50 -16.25 25.01
N GLU A 36 -12.36 -15.25 25.31
CA GLU A 36 -13.44 -14.82 24.44
C GLU A 36 -12.94 -14.86 23.00
N ARG A 37 -13.46 -15.77 22.20
CA ARG A 37 -13.39 -15.62 20.75
C ARG A 37 -13.99 -14.26 20.50
N LEU A 38 -13.11 -13.28 20.26
CA LEU A 38 -13.54 -12.00 19.71
C LEU A 38 -14.56 -12.34 18.62
N PRO A 39 -15.75 -11.69 18.62
CA PRO A 39 -16.76 -11.97 17.63
C PRO A 39 -16.04 -12.02 16.28
N ALA A 40 -16.24 -13.12 15.55
CA ALA A 40 -15.67 -13.28 14.22
C ALA A 40 -15.98 -11.96 13.51
N ALA A 41 -14.94 -11.22 13.11
CA ALA A 41 -15.10 -9.93 12.45
C ALA A 41 -16.18 -10.17 11.39
N ALA A 42 -17.26 -9.37 11.45
CA ALA A 42 -18.43 -9.59 10.61
C ALA A 42 -17.90 -9.79 9.18
N THR A 43 -18.16 -10.98 8.62
CA THR A 43 -17.62 -11.35 7.31
C THR A 43 -18.22 -10.36 6.34
N GLU A 44 -17.37 -9.55 5.72
CA GLU A 44 -17.79 -8.58 4.71
C GLU A 44 -18.55 -9.33 3.61
N ALA A 45 -19.68 -8.81 3.17
CA ALA A 45 -20.42 -9.39 2.06
C ALA A 45 -19.55 -9.35 0.79
N ALA A 46 -19.72 -10.36 -0.07
CA ALA A 46 -19.06 -10.37 -1.37
C ALA A 46 -19.47 -9.12 -2.17
N GLY A 47 -18.49 -8.39 -2.68
CA GLY A 47 -18.67 -7.14 -3.43
C GLY A 47 -17.69 -7.04 -4.59
N PRO A 48 -17.81 -6.01 -5.43
CA PRO A 48 -16.96 -5.83 -6.62
C PRO A 48 -15.52 -5.49 -6.28
N ALA A 49 -15.26 -4.99 -5.06
CA ALA A 49 -13.95 -4.50 -4.65
C ALA A 49 -12.90 -5.61 -4.61
N GLN A 50 -11.81 -5.36 -5.30
CA GLN A 50 -10.65 -6.24 -5.45
C GLN A 50 -9.41 -5.59 -4.85
N LEU A 51 -8.54 -6.39 -4.27
CA LEU A 51 -7.18 -5.99 -3.95
C LEU A 51 -6.23 -6.54 -5.02
N VAL A 52 -5.50 -5.65 -5.65
CA VAL A 52 -4.45 -6.01 -6.62
C VAL A 52 -3.10 -5.81 -5.95
N THR A 53 -2.32 -6.89 -5.86
CA THR A 53 -0.95 -6.90 -5.36
C THR A 53 0.00 -7.06 -6.54
N ILE A 54 0.99 -6.16 -6.67
CA ILE A 54 1.98 -6.21 -7.76
C ILE A 54 3.37 -6.39 -7.17
N SER A 55 4.16 -7.30 -7.76
CA SER A 55 5.54 -7.57 -7.38
C SER A 55 6.55 -6.82 -8.26
N LYS A 56 7.78 -6.70 -7.78
CA LYS A 56 8.88 -6.05 -8.51
C LYS A 56 9.25 -6.80 -9.80
N ALA A 57 9.14 -8.12 -9.82
CA ALA A 57 9.38 -8.92 -11.02
C ALA A 57 8.21 -8.89 -12.03
N GLY A 58 7.17 -8.07 -11.80
CA GLY A 58 6.08 -7.88 -12.75
C GLY A 58 4.99 -8.95 -12.66
N PHE A 59 4.82 -9.61 -11.50
CA PHE A 59 3.65 -10.45 -11.25
C PHE A 59 2.56 -9.63 -10.58
N ALA A 60 1.32 -9.79 -11.05
CA ALA A 60 0.14 -9.16 -10.47
C ALA A 60 -0.88 -10.22 -10.04
N LYS A 61 -1.50 -10.00 -8.89
CA LYS A 61 -2.51 -10.86 -8.31
C LYS A 61 -3.76 -10.05 -8.01
N ARG A 62 -4.93 -10.54 -8.42
CA ARG A 62 -6.24 -9.98 -8.10
C ARG A 62 -6.99 -10.90 -7.13
N THR A 63 -7.38 -10.39 -5.97
CA THR A 63 -8.12 -11.14 -4.96
C THR A 63 -9.28 -10.31 -4.44
N ALA A 64 -10.46 -10.92 -4.31
CA ALA A 64 -11.63 -10.22 -3.80
C ALA A 64 -11.38 -9.70 -2.37
N ARG A 65 -11.66 -8.42 -2.13
CA ARG A 65 -11.37 -7.72 -0.88
C ARG A 65 -11.96 -8.41 0.36
N HIS A 66 -13.19 -8.91 0.25
CA HIS A 66 -13.90 -9.57 1.36
C HIS A 66 -13.23 -10.85 1.87
N LEU A 67 -12.31 -11.45 1.08
CA LEU A 67 -11.54 -12.64 1.50
C LEU A 67 -10.44 -12.29 2.53
N TYR A 68 -10.11 -11.01 2.69
CA TYR A 68 -9.18 -10.55 3.71
C TYR A 68 -9.95 -10.14 4.96
N GLY A 69 -10.04 -11.03 5.94
CA GLY A 69 -10.66 -10.72 7.22
C GLY A 69 -9.94 -9.55 7.93
N ARG A 70 -10.73 -8.63 8.52
CA ARG A 70 -10.17 -7.55 9.32
C ARG A 70 -9.52 -8.12 10.57
N GLN A 71 -8.29 -7.72 10.85
CA GLN A 71 -7.53 -8.04 12.06
C GLN A 71 -7.42 -6.78 12.93
N ARG A 72 -6.93 -6.91 14.14
CA ARG A 72 -6.45 -5.76 14.90
C ARG A 72 -5.08 -5.33 14.37
N ARG A 73 -4.77 -4.03 14.41
CA ARG A 73 -3.41 -3.54 14.17
C ARG A 73 -2.40 -4.29 15.06
N SER A 74 -1.15 -4.31 14.70
CA SER A 74 -0.09 -5.10 15.36
C SER A 74 -0.23 -6.61 15.21
N GLY A 75 -1.15 -7.10 14.36
CA GLY A 75 -1.22 -8.51 13.97
C GLY A 75 -0.08 -8.90 13.03
N MET A 76 0.18 -10.21 12.90
CA MET A 76 1.22 -10.73 11.99
C MET A 76 0.81 -10.73 10.52
N GLY A 77 -0.47 -10.49 10.21
CA GLY A 77 -1.00 -10.65 8.86
C GLY A 77 -1.08 -12.13 8.42
N ILE A 78 -1.48 -12.31 7.16
CA ILE A 78 -1.58 -13.62 6.49
C ILE A 78 -0.74 -13.59 5.22
N PHE A 79 -0.22 -14.73 4.76
CA PHE A 79 0.49 -14.80 3.50
C PHE A 79 -0.48 -14.51 2.35
N ASP A 80 -0.10 -13.56 1.50
CA ASP A 80 -0.91 -13.10 0.37
C ASP A 80 -0.41 -13.64 -0.97
N LEU A 81 0.83 -13.33 -1.34
CA LEU A 81 1.37 -13.60 -2.66
C LEU A 81 2.49 -14.64 -2.57
N GLU A 82 2.39 -15.70 -3.39
CA GLU A 82 3.47 -16.68 -3.55
C GLU A 82 4.47 -16.16 -4.59
N LEU A 83 5.64 -15.74 -4.14
CA LEU A 83 6.72 -15.22 -4.97
C LEU A 83 7.89 -16.19 -5.05
N ARG A 84 8.70 -16.04 -6.08
CA ARG A 84 10.03 -16.67 -6.15
C ARG A 84 10.98 -16.00 -5.17
N SER A 85 12.02 -16.69 -4.74
CA SER A 85 12.91 -16.29 -3.63
C SER A 85 13.60 -14.93 -3.77
N ALA A 86 13.63 -14.33 -4.95
CA ALA A 86 14.27 -13.02 -5.18
C ALA A 86 13.27 -11.89 -5.48
N ASP A 87 11.95 -12.16 -5.46
CA ASP A 87 10.92 -11.19 -5.77
C ASP A 87 10.28 -10.63 -4.48
N THR A 88 9.67 -9.44 -4.56
CA THR A 88 9.02 -8.77 -3.43
C THR A 88 7.79 -8.01 -3.92
N PRO A 89 6.70 -7.96 -3.14
CA PRO A 89 5.59 -7.06 -3.45
C PRO A 89 6.06 -5.61 -3.34
N ILE A 90 5.55 -4.77 -4.21
CA ILE A 90 5.90 -3.33 -4.22
C ILE A 90 4.69 -2.42 -4.25
N LEU A 91 3.52 -2.90 -4.66
CA LEU A 91 2.30 -2.10 -4.76
C LEU A 91 1.09 -2.90 -4.28
N LEU A 92 0.19 -2.18 -3.62
CA LEU A 92 -1.19 -2.57 -3.35
C LEU A 92 -2.13 -1.54 -3.95
N VAL A 93 -3.15 -1.99 -4.68
CA VAL A 93 -4.18 -1.13 -5.26
C VAL A 93 -5.56 -1.74 -5.00
N LEU A 94 -6.49 -0.92 -4.54
CA LEU A 94 -7.91 -1.27 -4.44
C LEU A 94 -8.65 -0.72 -5.64
N ALA A 95 -9.43 -1.57 -6.29
CA ALA A 95 -10.24 -1.22 -7.45
C ALA A 95 -11.43 -2.17 -7.55
N ASP A 96 -12.52 -1.72 -8.18
CA ASP A 96 -13.62 -2.61 -8.52
C ASP A 96 -13.30 -3.43 -9.78
N GLU A 97 -13.93 -4.58 -9.91
CA GLU A 97 -13.65 -5.52 -11.00
C GLU A 97 -13.89 -4.93 -12.41
N ASP A 98 -14.85 -4.02 -12.53
CA ASP A 98 -15.20 -3.35 -13.78
C ASP A 98 -14.31 -2.14 -14.11
N GLN A 99 -13.45 -1.73 -13.19
CA GLN A 99 -12.55 -0.60 -13.36
C GLN A 99 -11.27 -0.96 -14.13
N HIS A 100 -10.53 0.07 -14.46
CA HIS A 100 -9.22 -0.03 -15.09
C HIS A 100 -8.15 0.59 -14.20
N LEU A 101 -6.99 -0.04 -14.17
CA LEU A 101 -5.79 0.50 -13.55
C LEU A 101 -4.97 1.28 -14.58
N LEU A 102 -4.47 2.43 -14.17
CA LEU A 102 -3.37 3.13 -14.82
C LEU A 102 -2.08 2.66 -14.13
N LEU A 103 -1.26 1.94 -14.86
CA LEU A 103 0.02 1.41 -14.40
C LEU A 103 1.14 2.30 -14.93
N ILE A 104 2.03 2.73 -14.05
CA ILE A 104 3.17 3.60 -14.37
C ILE A 104 4.44 2.80 -14.16
N THR A 105 5.30 2.73 -15.17
CA THR A 105 6.53 1.96 -15.12
C THR A 105 7.72 2.80 -14.71
N ASN A 106 8.79 2.15 -14.26
CA ASN A 106 10.06 2.81 -13.94
C ASN A 106 10.69 3.54 -15.14
N GLY A 107 10.31 3.15 -16.38
CA GLY A 107 10.66 3.86 -17.62
C GLY A 107 9.82 5.12 -17.90
N GLY A 108 8.91 5.50 -17.00
CA GLY A 108 8.04 6.68 -17.19
C GLY A 108 6.87 6.44 -18.12
N ARG A 109 6.58 5.21 -18.49
CA ARG A 109 5.54 4.84 -19.45
C ARG A 109 4.24 4.47 -18.76
N LEU A 110 3.11 4.78 -19.43
CA LEU A 110 1.77 4.47 -18.96
C LEU A 110 1.16 3.29 -19.71
N HIS A 111 0.49 2.43 -18.95
CA HIS A 111 -0.34 1.36 -19.47
C HIS A 111 -1.68 1.33 -18.77
N ARG A 112 -2.74 1.02 -19.52
CA ARG A 112 -4.09 0.84 -18.99
C ARG A 112 -4.42 -0.65 -18.98
N LEU A 113 -4.82 -1.17 -17.83
CA LEU A 113 -5.15 -2.58 -17.63
C LEU A 113 -6.54 -2.71 -17.00
N ALA A 114 -7.46 -3.45 -17.63
CA ALA A 114 -8.73 -3.79 -17.00
C ALA A 114 -8.48 -4.69 -15.77
N VAL A 115 -9.10 -4.38 -14.63
CA VAL A 115 -8.98 -5.22 -13.42
C VAL A 115 -9.47 -6.63 -13.71
N ALA A 116 -10.57 -6.78 -14.47
CA ALA A 116 -11.11 -8.07 -14.89
C ALA A 116 -10.16 -8.90 -15.78
N ALA A 117 -9.17 -8.28 -16.45
CA ALA A 117 -8.18 -9.01 -17.25
C ALA A 117 -7.18 -9.81 -16.39
N LEU A 118 -7.03 -9.43 -15.11
CA LEU A 118 -6.28 -10.24 -14.15
C LEU A 118 -7.15 -11.40 -13.67
N PRO A 119 -6.73 -12.65 -13.80
CA PRO A 119 -7.50 -13.77 -13.27
C PRO A 119 -7.71 -13.67 -11.76
N ALA A 120 -8.93 -14.01 -11.30
CA ALA A 120 -9.23 -14.04 -9.87
C ALA A 120 -8.35 -15.10 -9.17
N THR A 121 -7.71 -14.70 -8.09
CA THR A 121 -6.76 -15.54 -7.35
C THR A 121 -7.14 -15.59 -5.88
N PRO A 122 -7.07 -16.75 -5.21
CA PRO A 122 -7.34 -16.84 -3.78
C PRO A 122 -6.29 -16.07 -2.97
N VAL A 123 -6.61 -15.80 -1.71
CA VAL A 123 -5.60 -15.43 -0.71
C VAL A 123 -4.54 -16.52 -0.70
N ARG A 124 -3.27 -16.16 -0.62
CA ARG A 124 -2.14 -17.04 -0.81
C ARG A 124 -2.20 -17.77 -2.17
N GLY A 125 -1.93 -17.01 -3.20
CA GLY A 125 -1.89 -17.51 -4.57
C GLY A 125 -0.77 -16.88 -5.35
N ARG A 126 -0.41 -17.50 -6.47
CA ARG A 126 0.60 -16.98 -7.40
C ARG A 126 -0.03 -15.89 -8.25
N GLY A 127 0.69 -14.79 -8.48
CA GLY A 127 0.33 -13.76 -9.45
C GLY A 127 0.52 -14.22 -10.91
N HIS A 128 -0.06 -13.46 -11.83
CA HIS A 128 0.09 -13.61 -13.28
C HIS A 128 1.12 -12.61 -13.79
N ALA A 129 1.90 -12.98 -14.78
CA ALA A 129 2.91 -12.10 -15.34
C ALA A 129 2.24 -10.96 -16.13
N LEU A 130 2.53 -9.71 -15.76
CA LEU A 130 2.02 -8.52 -16.45
C LEU A 130 2.50 -8.46 -17.90
N ALA A 131 3.66 -9.03 -18.22
CA ALA A 131 4.18 -9.13 -19.58
C ALA A 131 3.29 -9.96 -20.53
N GLU A 132 2.38 -10.79 -20.01
CA GLU A 132 1.37 -11.51 -20.81
C GLU A 132 0.17 -10.61 -21.16
N LEU A 133 -0.04 -9.52 -20.42
CA LEU A 133 -1.18 -8.61 -20.54
C LEU A 133 -0.82 -7.25 -21.14
N MET A 134 0.46 -6.88 -21.11
CA MET A 134 0.95 -5.60 -21.59
C MET A 134 2.41 -5.70 -22.04
N SER A 135 2.80 -4.86 -23.01
CA SER A 135 4.18 -4.84 -23.52
C SER A 135 5.08 -4.09 -22.56
N LEU A 136 5.90 -4.83 -21.82
CA LEU A 136 6.98 -4.30 -20.98
C LEU A 136 8.32 -4.47 -21.68
N GLU A 137 9.21 -3.51 -21.52
CA GLU A 137 10.60 -3.65 -21.96
C GLU A 137 11.45 -4.47 -21.00
N ILE A 138 12.67 -4.78 -21.38
CA ILE A 138 13.62 -5.48 -20.52
C ILE A 138 13.89 -4.60 -19.29
N ASP A 139 13.86 -5.20 -18.10
CA ASP A 139 14.07 -4.53 -16.81
C ASP A 139 13.01 -3.46 -16.47
N GLU A 140 11.90 -3.43 -17.22
CA GLU A 140 10.77 -2.56 -16.90
C GLU A 140 9.83 -3.23 -15.91
N TYR A 141 9.44 -2.47 -14.88
CA TYR A 141 8.49 -2.89 -13.86
C TYR A 141 7.54 -1.74 -13.48
N VAL A 142 6.37 -2.09 -12.98
CA VAL A 142 5.38 -1.11 -12.52
C VAL A 142 5.83 -0.55 -11.17
N CYS A 143 5.96 0.77 -11.05
CA CYS A 143 6.42 1.45 -9.83
C CYS A 143 5.33 2.32 -9.16
N ALA A 144 4.24 2.63 -9.86
CA ALA A 144 3.06 3.26 -9.29
C ALA A 144 1.81 2.79 -10.04
N ALA A 145 0.67 2.80 -9.36
CA ALA A 145 -0.60 2.42 -9.95
C ALA A 145 -1.76 3.16 -9.26
N LEU A 146 -2.81 3.46 -10.03
CA LEU A 146 -4.06 4.03 -9.54
C LEU A 146 -5.22 3.59 -10.44
N VAL A 147 -6.45 3.76 -9.96
CA VAL A 147 -7.65 3.58 -10.78
C VAL A 147 -7.73 4.72 -11.79
N VAL A 148 -8.04 4.41 -13.05
CA VAL A 148 -8.21 5.44 -14.09
C VAL A 148 -9.35 6.37 -13.70
N PRO A 149 -9.11 7.69 -13.51
CA PRO A 149 -10.17 8.61 -13.13
C PRO A 149 -11.09 8.94 -14.30
N ALA A 150 -12.38 9.12 -13.99
CA ALA A 150 -13.36 9.52 -14.99
C ALA A 150 -13.17 10.97 -15.47
N ALA A 151 -12.66 11.85 -14.62
CA ALA A 151 -12.49 13.28 -14.91
C ALA A 151 -11.38 13.89 -14.03
N GLY A 152 -11.07 15.17 -14.25
CA GLY A 152 -10.09 15.91 -13.49
C GLY A 152 -8.67 15.76 -14.04
N TYR A 153 -7.71 15.67 -13.15
CA TYR A 153 -6.29 15.61 -13.47
C TYR A 153 -5.61 14.49 -12.67
N VAL A 154 -4.50 13.98 -13.20
CA VAL A 154 -3.59 13.07 -12.48
C VAL A 154 -2.24 13.76 -12.34
N ALA A 155 -1.74 13.81 -11.12
CA ALA A 155 -0.37 14.22 -10.82
C ALA A 155 0.54 13.00 -10.75
N PHE A 156 1.74 13.16 -11.27
CA PHE A 156 2.82 12.17 -11.28
C PHE A 156 4.04 12.78 -10.60
N ALA A 157 4.62 12.07 -9.66
CA ALA A 157 5.85 12.48 -8.97
C ALA A 157 6.99 11.52 -9.32
N SER A 158 8.17 12.07 -9.61
CA SER A 158 9.38 11.27 -9.75
C SER A 158 10.06 11.01 -8.40
N ARG A 159 10.96 10.05 -8.36
CA ARG A 159 11.81 9.77 -7.18
C ARG A 159 12.65 10.96 -6.77
N GLU A 160 13.05 11.79 -7.73
CA GLU A 160 13.87 13.00 -7.53
C GLU A 160 13.05 14.25 -7.13
N GLY A 161 11.73 14.10 -6.94
CA GLY A 161 10.86 15.14 -6.43
C GLY A 161 10.28 16.08 -7.50
N PHE A 162 10.45 15.79 -8.78
CA PHE A 162 9.76 16.49 -9.84
C PHE A 162 8.30 16.06 -9.91
N VAL A 163 7.37 16.99 -10.14
CA VAL A 163 5.94 16.74 -10.22
C VAL A 163 5.34 17.32 -11.49
N ARG A 164 4.52 16.54 -12.19
CA ARG A 164 3.82 16.94 -13.42
C ARG A 164 2.36 16.54 -13.35
N VAL A 165 1.49 17.27 -14.08
CA VAL A 165 0.05 17.03 -14.12
C VAL A 165 -0.39 16.78 -15.56
N LEU A 166 -1.25 15.76 -15.76
CA LEU A 166 -1.94 15.51 -17.02
C LEU A 166 -3.46 15.47 -16.83
N PRO A 167 -4.25 15.94 -17.80
CA PRO A 167 -5.70 15.79 -17.78
C PRO A 167 -6.13 14.33 -17.86
N ALA A 168 -7.15 13.96 -17.08
CA ALA A 168 -7.66 12.58 -17.02
C ALA A 168 -8.16 12.06 -18.37
N HIS A 169 -8.73 12.90 -19.22
CA HIS A 169 -9.22 12.49 -20.54
C HIS A 169 -8.12 11.93 -21.46
N LEU A 170 -6.86 12.28 -21.25
CA LEU A 170 -5.72 11.71 -21.99
C LEU A 170 -5.34 10.31 -21.51
N LEU A 171 -5.84 9.90 -20.34
CA LEU A 171 -5.46 8.68 -19.63
C LEU A 171 -6.56 7.59 -19.70
N GLY A 172 -7.69 7.89 -20.35
CA GLY A 172 -8.82 7.00 -20.53
C GLY A 172 -8.65 6.03 -21.69
N GLU A 173 -9.75 5.79 -22.43
CA GLU A 173 -9.80 4.82 -23.55
C GLU A 173 -8.83 5.15 -24.69
N GLN A 174 -8.52 6.42 -24.87
CA GLN A 174 -7.62 6.90 -25.92
C GLN A 174 -6.14 6.84 -25.54
N LEU A 175 -5.81 6.36 -24.32
CA LEU A 175 -4.42 6.24 -23.89
C LEU A 175 -3.66 5.32 -24.86
N ARG A 176 -2.63 5.85 -25.47
CA ARG A 176 -1.69 5.05 -26.26
C ARG A 176 -0.79 4.28 -25.30
N PRO A 177 -0.76 2.93 -25.38
CA PRO A 177 0.14 2.14 -24.55
C PRO A 177 1.59 2.63 -24.68
N GLY A 178 2.29 2.77 -23.55
CA GLY A 178 3.67 3.27 -23.56
C GLY A 178 3.81 4.80 -23.68
N LEU A 179 2.73 5.59 -23.52
CA LEU A 179 2.83 7.05 -23.44
C LEU A 179 3.76 7.45 -22.28
N GLU A 180 4.80 8.23 -22.58
CA GLU A 180 5.73 8.72 -21.57
C GLU A 180 5.14 9.91 -20.81
N VAL A 181 5.09 9.80 -19.48
CA VAL A 181 4.64 10.90 -18.60
C VAL A 181 5.78 11.69 -17.99
N LEU A 182 6.95 11.08 -17.87
CA LEU A 182 8.16 11.70 -17.33
C LEU A 182 9.35 11.29 -18.18
N ASP A 183 10.19 12.26 -18.52
CA ASP A 183 11.53 11.98 -19.03
C ASP A 183 12.39 11.50 -17.84
N VAL A 184 12.60 10.19 -17.77
CA VAL A 184 13.29 9.57 -16.65
C VAL A 184 14.79 9.89 -16.60
N MET A 185 15.39 10.25 -17.72
CA MET A 185 16.78 10.67 -17.79
C MET A 185 16.97 12.06 -17.18
N LEU A 186 15.96 12.90 -17.28
CA LEU A 186 16.02 14.28 -16.79
C LEU A 186 15.47 14.43 -15.37
N TYR A 187 14.40 13.71 -15.05
CA TYR A 187 13.64 13.91 -13.81
C TYR A 187 13.66 12.73 -12.86
N GLY A 188 14.28 11.61 -13.25
CA GLY A 188 14.29 10.36 -12.51
C GLY A 188 13.01 9.52 -12.71
N ALA A 189 13.07 8.27 -12.27
CA ALA A 189 11.95 7.34 -12.42
C ALA A 189 10.71 7.80 -11.62
N PRO A 190 9.48 7.50 -12.09
CA PRO A 190 8.27 7.74 -11.33
C PRO A 190 8.30 7.03 -9.97
N ALA A 191 7.66 7.63 -8.97
CA ALA A 191 7.55 7.09 -7.62
C ALA A 191 6.11 7.05 -7.11
N ALA A 192 5.27 8.01 -7.53
CA ALA A 192 3.89 8.11 -7.06
C ALA A 192 3.01 8.81 -8.10
N ALA A 193 1.72 8.53 -8.02
CA ALA A 193 0.70 9.25 -8.75
C ALA A 193 -0.56 9.41 -7.89
N CYS A 194 -1.31 10.50 -8.09
CA CYS A 194 -2.60 10.69 -7.43
C CYS A 194 -3.58 11.45 -8.32
N ILE A 195 -4.87 11.21 -8.10
CA ILE A 195 -5.95 11.95 -8.73
C ILE A 195 -6.09 13.30 -8.02
N LEU A 196 -6.21 14.37 -8.80
CA LEU A 196 -6.42 15.73 -8.31
C LEU A 196 -7.87 16.15 -8.48
N GLU A 197 -8.48 16.52 -7.37
CA GLU A 197 -9.76 17.19 -7.33
C GLU A 197 -9.57 18.71 -7.47
N SER A 198 -10.61 19.42 -7.91
CA SER A 198 -10.57 20.87 -8.06
C SER A 198 -10.31 21.54 -6.70
N GLY A 199 -9.35 22.46 -6.65
CA GLY A 199 -9.01 23.19 -5.44
C GLY A 199 -8.15 22.43 -4.42
N ALA A 200 -7.79 21.17 -4.67
CA ALA A 200 -6.93 20.41 -3.78
C ALA A 200 -5.49 20.92 -3.78
N ASP A 201 -4.80 20.69 -2.66
CA ASP A 201 -3.36 20.73 -2.56
C ASP A 201 -2.76 19.35 -2.85
N VAL A 202 -1.47 19.28 -3.14
CA VAL A 202 -0.69 18.04 -3.13
C VAL A 202 0.19 17.98 -1.91
N LEU A 203 0.27 16.80 -1.32
CA LEU A 203 1.25 16.44 -0.30
C LEU A 203 2.23 15.45 -0.93
N VAL A 204 3.49 15.83 -1.06
CA VAL A 204 4.59 14.97 -1.55
C VAL A 204 5.44 14.56 -0.37
N ALA A 205 5.65 13.26 -0.16
CA ALA A 205 6.39 12.72 0.97
C ALA A 205 7.66 11.99 0.55
N THR A 206 8.71 12.11 1.38
CA THR A 206 10.04 11.54 1.15
C THR A 206 10.30 10.34 2.06
N SER A 207 11.24 9.49 1.66
CA SER A 207 11.68 8.33 2.44
C SER A 207 12.23 8.71 3.83
N GLY A 208 12.70 9.94 4.03
CA GLY A 208 13.13 10.46 5.34
C GLY A 208 12.00 10.92 6.27
N GLY A 209 10.74 10.68 5.90
CA GLY A 209 9.58 11.06 6.71
C GLY A 209 9.21 12.54 6.63
N ARG A 210 9.76 13.28 5.68
CA ARG A 210 9.41 14.69 5.42
C ARG A 210 8.36 14.78 4.33
N ALA A 211 7.59 15.86 4.34
CA ALA A 211 6.69 16.16 3.24
C ALA A 211 6.54 17.66 3.00
N LEU A 212 6.12 18.00 1.79
CA LEU A 212 5.76 19.35 1.38
C LEU A 212 4.32 19.33 0.86
N ARG A 213 3.49 20.21 1.41
CA ARG A 213 2.14 20.49 0.93
C ARG A 213 2.12 21.81 0.18
N PHE A 214 1.53 21.86 -1.00
CA PHE A 214 1.36 23.07 -1.80
C PHE A 214 0.18 22.93 -2.76
N ALA A 215 -0.34 24.06 -3.24
CA ALA A 215 -1.52 24.07 -4.11
C ALA A 215 -1.26 23.38 -5.44
N ALA A 216 -2.11 22.41 -5.82
CA ALA A 216 -1.97 21.64 -7.07
C ALA A 216 -1.99 22.53 -8.33
N ARG A 217 -2.68 23.69 -8.30
CA ARG A 217 -2.70 24.67 -9.39
C ARG A 217 -1.33 25.26 -9.75
N LEU A 218 -0.33 25.11 -8.86
CA LEU A 218 1.05 25.54 -9.12
C LEU A 218 1.83 24.53 -9.97
N ILE A 219 1.26 23.34 -10.24
CA ILE A 219 1.85 22.32 -11.08
C ILE A 219 1.30 22.50 -12.48
N GLY A 220 2.15 22.87 -13.43
CA GLY A 220 1.78 22.95 -14.83
C GLY A 220 1.96 21.61 -15.56
N THR A 221 1.53 21.56 -16.83
CA THR A 221 1.77 20.41 -17.71
C THR A 221 3.26 20.20 -18.03
N ALA A 222 4.07 21.25 -17.97
CA ALA A 222 5.53 21.16 -18.07
C ALA A 222 6.16 20.53 -16.79
N GLY A 223 5.44 20.59 -15.68
CA GLY A 223 5.91 20.11 -14.37
C GLY A 223 6.77 21.15 -13.63
N VAL A 224 7.04 20.83 -12.36
CA VAL A 224 7.84 21.67 -11.44
C VAL A 224 8.64 20.77 -10.49
N GLN A 225 9.71 21.30 -9.91
CA GLN A 225 10.32 20.66 -8.73
C GLN A 225 9.33 20.77 -7.57
N GLY A 226 8.70 19.65 -7.19
CA GLY A 226 7.68 19.62 -6.15
C GLY A 226 8.28 19.73 -4.75
N ILE A 227 9.32 18.97 -4.47
CA ILE A 227 10.03 18.96 -3.19
C ILE A 227 11.54 18.86 -3.41
N ARG A 228 12.32 19.60 -2.61
CA ARG A 228 13.78 19.45 -2.57
C ARG A 228 14.15 18.35 -1.59
N LEU A 229 14.85 17.35 -2.07
CA LEU A 229 15.30 16.19 -1.31
C LEU A 229 16.59 16.50 -0.54
N GLU A 230 16.77 15.85 0.60
CA GLU A 230 18.05 15.73 1.27
C GLU A 230 18.86 14.55 0.70
N ASN A 231 20.13 14.44 1.10
CA ASN A 231 21.00 13.36 0.62
C ASN A 231 20.40 12.00 0.90
N ARG A 232 20.36 11.13 -0.13
CA ARG A 232 19.82 9.76 -0.10
C ARG A 232 18.29 9.64 0.08
N GLU A 233 17.57 10.76 0.15
CA GLU A 233 16.11 10.71 0.13
C GLU A 233 15.58 10.54 -1.29
N HIS A 234 14.37 10.03 -1.36
CA HIS A 234 13.57 9.96 -2.58
C HIS A 234 12.09 10.11 -2.21
N VAL A 235 11.28 10.48 -3.18
CA VAL A 235 9.82 10.49 -3.02
C VAL A 235 9.31 9.06 -2.89
N VAL A 236 8.41 8.83 -1.92
CA VAL A 236 7.77 7.53 -1.66
C VAL A 236 6.26 7.57 -1.83
N GLY A 237 5.66 8.76 -1.87
CA GLY A 237 4.22 8.90 -2.02
C GLY A 237 3.79 10.33 -2.30
N MET A 238 2.63 10.45 -2.94
CA MET A 238 1.97 11.72 -3.21
C MET A 238 0.46 11.51 -3.12
N VAL A 239 -0.24 12.42 -2.42
CA VAL A 239 -1.69 12.39 -2.28
C VAL A 239 -2.28 13.80 -2.43
N ALA A 240 -3.49 13.87 -2.99
CA ALA A 240 -4.27 15.09 -3.00
C ALA A 240 -4.89 15.32 -1.60
N VAL A 241 -4.82 16.52 -1.07
CA VAL A 241 -5.29 16.84 0.28
C VAL A 241 -6.04 18.18 0.34
N THR A 242 -6.97 18.28 1.27
CA THR A 242 -7.58 19.51 1.78
C THR A 242 -7.33 19.58 3.29
N ASP A 243 -7.82 20.61 3.96
CA ASP A 243 -7.66 20.73 5.42
C ASP A 243 -8.47 19.67 6.19
N GLU A 244 -9.55 19.14 5.59
CA GLU A 244 -10.40 18.12 6.22
C GLU A 244 -9.84 16.69 6.08
N VAL A 245 -8.86 16.50 5.20
CA VAL A 245 -8.29 15.17 4.94
C VAL A 245 -7.32 14.76 6.05
N GLN A 246 -7.33 13.47 6.34
CA GLN A 246 -6.29 12.82 7.15
C GLN A 246 -5.40 11.95 6.25
N VAL A 247 -4.13 11.87 6.59
CA VAL A 247 -3.15 11.07 5.85
C VAL A 247 -2.52 10.06 6.81
N PHE A 248 -2.60 8.79 6.45
CA PHE A 248 -1.87 7.72 7.13
C PHE A 248 -0.46 7.62 6.55
N LEU A 249 0.50 7.45 7.42
CA LEU A 249 1.93 7.38 7.16
C LEU A 249 2.43 6.02 7.64
N LEU A 250 3.19 5.29 6.81
CA LEU A 250 3.71 3.96 7.14
C LEU A 250 5.24 3.93 7.05
N GLY A 251 5.89 3.60 8.15
CA GLY A 251 7.33 3.33 8.21
C GLY A 251 7.66 1.88 7.87
N ALA A 252 8.88 1.62 7.37
CA ALA A 252 9.37 0.29 7.04
C ALA A 252 9.38 -0.67 8.24
N ASP A 253 9.50 -0.13 9.44
CA ASP A 253 9.48 -0.84 10.72
C ASP A 253 8.06 -1.29 11.16
N GLY A 254 7.04 -1.05 10.33
CA GLY A 254 5.65 -1.40 10.63
C GLY A 254 4.92 -0.39 11.53
N HIS A 255 5.58 0.69 11.94
CA HIS A 255 4.91 1.76 12.67
C HIS A 255 4.17 2.70 11.71
N GLY A 256 3.02 3.18 12.16
CA GLY A 256 2.22 4.13 11.40
C GLY A 256 1.56 5.19 12.27
N SER A 257 1.16 6.29 11.64
CA SER A 257 0.46 7.39 12.29
C SER A 257 -0.52 8.05 11.33
N VAL A 258 -1.61 8.55 11.85
CA VAL A 258 -2.55 9.37 11.11
C VAL A 258 -2.25 10.85 11.39
N ARG A 259 -2.14 11.65 10.32
CA ARG A 259 -1.87 13.09 10.39
C ARG A 259 -3.04 13.87 9.82
N PRO A 260 -3.75 14.70 10.64
CA PRO A 260 -4.73 15.66 10.14
C PRO A 260 -4.04 16.76 9.32
N MET A 261 -4.57 17.08 8.14
CA MET A 261 -3.98 18.09 7.26
C MET A 261 -4.34 19.52 7.69
N SER A 262 -5.37 19.74 8.52
CA SER A 262 -5.69 21.04 9.10
C SER A 262 -4.53 21.68 9.86
N ASN A 263 -3.61 20.87 10.41
CA ASN A 263 -2.42 21.32 11.15
C ASN A 263 -1.13 21.23 10.34
N PHE A 264 -1.22 20.96 9.04
CA PHE A 264 -0.07 20.91 8.13
C PHE A 264 -0.23 21.93 7.03
N ALA A 265 0.14 23.18 7.33
CA ALA A 265 -0.07 24.32 6.44
C ALA A 265 0.64 24.13 5.09
N ALA A 266 -0.07 24.50 4.02
CA ALA A 266 0.47 24.51 2.67
C ALA A 266 1.56 25.58 2.51
N ASN A 267 2.59 25.25 1.75
CA ASN A 267 3.61 26.18 1.32
C ASN A 267 3.09 27.08 0.19
N LYS A 268 3.58 28.31 0.14
CA LYS A 268 3.22 29.27 -0.92
C LYS A 268 3.71 28.84 -2.31
N ALA A 269 4.80 28.05 -2.37
CA ALA A 269 5.40 27.56 -3.60
C ALA A 269 5.94 26.13 -3.40
N PRO A 270 6.03 25.33 -4.49
CA PRO A 270 6.75 24.06 -4.50
C PRO A 270 8.27 24.26 -4.38
N GLY A 271 9.04 23.18 -4.31
CA GLY A 271 10.51 23.18 -4.34
C GLY A 271 11.20 23.44 -3.00
N ALA A 272 10.45 23.60 -1.90
CA ALA A 272 11.04 23.67 -0.56
C ALA A 272 11.42 22.28 -0.04
N GLY A 273 12.26 22.23 1.03
CA GLY A 273 12.74 20.97 1.63
C GLY A 273 11.72 20.20 2.46
N GLY A 274 10.49 20.72 2.61
CA GLY A 274 9.42 20.07 3.38
C GLY A 274 9.62 20.15 4.90
N LYS A 275 8.65 19.59 5.64
CA LYS A 275 8.65 19.50 7.11
C LYS A 275 8.54 18.04 7.50
N LEU A 276 9.10 17.65 8.65
CA LEU A 276 8.98 16.30 9.17
C LEU A 276 7.53 16.00 9.53
N LEU A 277 6.99 14.87 9.02
CA LEU A 277 5.65 14.35 9.31
C LEU A 277 5.69 13.19 10.28
N LEU A 278 6.63 12.25 10.08
CA LEU A 278 6.79 11.04 10.87
C LEU A 278 8.26 10.89 11.26
N LYS A 279 8.50 10.54 12.53
CA LYS A 279 9.84 10.21 13.01
C LYS A 279 10.10 8.74 12.73
N THR A 280 10.69 8.45 11.59
CA THR A 280 11.00 7.09 11.13
C THR A 280 12.38 7.05 10.49
N THR A 281 12.99 5.87 10.45
CA THR A 281 14.24 5.65 9.70
C THR A 281 14.00 5.59 8.20
N ARG A 282 12.82 5.12 7.77
CA ARG A 282 12.41 5.04 6.37
C ARG A 282 10.88 5.03 6.25
N LEU A 283 10.31 6.08 5.71
CA LEU A 283 8.91 6.10 5.29
C LEU A 283 8.78 5.30 3.99
N VAL A 284 7.76 4.45 3.89
CA VAL A 284 7.54 3.60 2.70
C VAL A 284 6.31 3.99 1.90
N ALA A 285 5.26 4.48 2.57
CA ALA A 285 4.02 4.86 1.88
C ALA A 285 3.19 5.87 2.68
N ILE A 286 2.34 6.60 1.96
CA ILE A 286 1.30 7.46 2.52
C ILE A 286 -0.02 7.18 1.80
N ALA A 287 -1.15 7.34 2.50
CA ALA A 287 -2.49 7.24 1.90
C ALA A 287 -3.46 8.22 2.56
N ARG A 288 -4.41 8.74 1.79
CA ARG A 288 -5.60 9.44 2.35
C ARG A 288 -6.41 8.44 3.14
N VAL A 289 -6.92 8.85 4.30
CA VAL A 289 -7.77 8.01 5.13
C VAL A 289 -8.92 8.81 5.71
N GLN A 290 -10.02 8.10 5.96
CA GLN A 290 -11.13 8.52 6.79
C GLN A 290 -11.26 7.53 7.96
N LEU A 291 -12.02 7.85 8.98
CA LEU A 291 -12.13 6.99 10.17
C LEU A 291 -12.74 5.61 9.86
N ASP A 292 -13.56 5.53 8.83
CA ASP A 292 -14.21 4.31 8.37
C ASP A 292 -13.39 3.51 7.34
N CYS A 293 -12.23 4.02 6.93
CA CYS A 293 -11.33 3.31 6.02
C CYS A 293 -10.74 2.04 6.63
N ASP A 294 -10.52 1.05 5.77
CA ASP A 294 -9.61 -0.07 6.03
C ASP A 294 -8.23 0.21 5.45
N LEU A 295 -7.22 -0.14 6.20
CA LEU A 295 -5.83 -0.12 5.79
C LEU A 295 -5.37 -1.53 5.47
N PHE A 296 -4.75 -1.70 4.31
CA PHE A 296 -4.09 -2.92 3.86
C PHE A 296 -2.60 -2.66 3.80
N VAL A 297 -1.84 -3.38 4.58
CA VAL A 297 -0.37 -3.26 4.66
C VAL A 297 0.24 -4.60 4.30
N ILE A 298 1.21 -4.60 3.38
CA ILE A 298 1.96 -5.80 3.02
C ILE A 298 3.44 -5.64 3.36
N SER A 299 4.03 -6.73 3.85
CA SER A 299 5.46 -6.82 4.14
C SER A 299 6.26 -7.37 2.97
N GLN A 300 7.58 -7.23 3.03
CA GLN A 300 8.52 -7.76 2.04
C GLN A 300 8.39 -9.28 1.87
N LEU A 301 8.11 -10.00 2.95
CA LEU A 301 7.87 -11.45 2.94
C LEU A 301 6.40 -11.82 2.62
N CYS A 302 5.66 -10.93 1.94
CA CYS A 302 4.30 -11.14 1.44
C CYS A 302 3.25 -11.41 2.53
N LYS A 303 3.46 -10.99 3.76
CA LYS A 303 2.39 -10.99 4.77
C LYS A 303 1.55 -9.75 4.61
N LEU A 304 0.23 -9.91 4.56
CA LEU A 304 -0.74 -8.84 4.41
C LEU A 304 -1.64 -8.78 5.64
N ILE A 305 -1.80 -7.59 6.19
CA ILE A 305 -2.75 -7.30 7.27
C ILE A 305 -3.79 -6.28 6.81
N ARG A 306 -5.04 -6.49 7.19
CA ARG A 306 -6.15 -5.54 7.03
C ARG A 306 -6.65 -5.15 8.41
N PHE A 307 -6.72 -3.84 8.71
CA PHE A 307 -7.24 -3.31 9.97
C PHE A 307 -7.92 -1.95 9.76
N ALA A 308 -8.73 -1.51 10.73
CA ALA A 308 -9.43 -0.24 10.62
C ALA A 308 -8.49 0.96 10.85
N ALA A 309 -8.60 2.00 10.03
CA ALA A 309 -7.81 3.23 10.20
C ALA A 309 -8.07 3.90 11.55
N ALA A 310 -9.29 3.77 12.09
CA ALA A 310 -9.66 4.27 13.41
C ALA A 310 -8.85 3.67 14.58
N GLU A 311 -8.19 2.52 14.39
CA GLU A 311 -7.30 1.94 15.39
C GLU A 311 -5.98 2.70 15.53
N VAL A 312 -5.63 3.55 14.56
CA VAL A 312 -4.40 4.35 14.58
C VAL A 312 -4.71 5.76 15.08
N PRO A 313 -4.15 6.17 16.22
CA PRO A 313 -4.43 7.48 16.78
C PRO A 313 -3.92 8.60 15.86
N ALA A 314 -4.75 9.62 15.67
CA ALA A 314 -4.35 10.82 14.96
C ALA A 314 -3.41 11.67 15.83
N SER A 315 -2.34 12.20 15.24
CA SER A 315 -1.38 13.06 15.92
C SER A 315 -1.14 14.36 15.17
N ASN A 316 -1.19 15.48 15.88
CA ASN A 316 -0.85 16.80 15.34
C ASN A 316 0.65 17.10 15.38
N GLY A 317 1.41 16.33 16.14
CA GLY A 317 2.86 16.44 16.30
C GLY A 317 3.64 15.44 15.44
N VAL A 318 4.96 15.58 15.43
CA VAL A 318 5.87 14.60 14.84
C VAL A 318 6.06 13.47 15.86
N VAL A 319 5.56 12.29 15.51
CA VAL A 319 5.60 11.09 16.37
C VAL A 319 6.30 9.94 15.64
N GLN A 320 6.67 8.91 16.37
CA GLN A 320 7.16 7.66 15.78
C GLN A 320 6.01 6.80 15.22
N GLY A 321 4.78 7.01 15.73
CA GLY A 321 3.62 6.22 15.38
C GLY A 321 3.42 5.02 16.32
N VAL A 322 2.48 4.17 15.95
CA VAL A 322 2.12 2.95 16.68
C VAL A 322 2.33 1.73 15.80
N ASP A 323 2.53 0.57 16.43
CA ASP A 323 2.60 -0.70 15.71
C ASP A 323 1.34 -0.94 14.90
N CYS A 324 1.50 -1.10 13.59
CA CYS A 324 0.44 -1.46 12.65
C CYS A 324 0.56 -2.91 12.18
N MET A 325 1.78 -3.46 12.15
CA MET A 325 2.05 -4.83 11.73
C MET A 325 3.22 -5.41 12.53
N ALA A 326 3.02 -6.59 13.14
CA ALA A 326 4.10 -7.31 13.81
C ALA A 326 5.08 -7.90 12.79
N LEU A 327 6.27 -7.37 12.73
CA LEU A 327 7.35 -7.79 11.84
C LEU A 327 8.40 -8.61 12.61
N ARG A 328 8.86 -9.71 12.00
CA ARG A 328 9.99 -10.50 12.51
C ARG A 328 11.00 -10.63 11.37
N ALA A 329 12.12 -9.92 11.46
CA ALA A 329 13.13 -9.85 10.39
C ALA A 329 12.51 -9.58 9.02
N ASP A 330 11.54 -8.65 8.95
CA ASP A 330 10.73 -8.30 7.81
C ASP A 330 10.48 -6.78 7.82
N GLU A 331 10.05 -6.21 6.72
CA GLU A 331 9.75 -4.79 6.59
C GLU A 331 8.44 -4.59 5.84
N THR A 332 7.68 -3.54 6.15
CA THR A 332 6.54 -3.13 5.33
C THR A 332 7.04 -2.49 4.04
N VAL A 333 6.33 -2.74 2.93
CA VAL A 333 6.74 -2.26 1.60
C VAL A 333 5.63 -1.54 0.84
N ALA A 334 4.35 -1.83 1.08
CA ALA A 334 3.25 -1.17 0.39
C ALA A 334 2.00 -1.05 1.27
N LEU A 335 1.15 -0.11 0.89
CA LEU A 335 -0.07 0.29 1.58
C LEU A 335 -1.17 0.56 0.56
N ALA A 336 -2.40 0.12 0.87
CA ALA A 336 -3.63 0.63 0.26
C ALA A 336 -4.64 0.99 1.34
N ALA A 337 -5.47 1.99 1.07
CA ALA A 337 -6.56 2.41 1.94
C ALA A 337 -7.89 2.35 1.19
N SER A 338 -8.95 1.90 1.83
CA SER A 338 -10.29 1.86 1.26
C SER A 338 -11.34 2.26 2.27
N GLU A 339 -12.46 2.78 1.81
CA GLU A 339 -13.62 3.01 2.65
C GLU A 339 -14.12 1.68 3.23
N SER A 340 -14.59 1.70 4.49
CA SER A 340 -15.26 0.55 5.10
C SER A 340 -16.63 0.37 4.46
N ILE A 341 -16.90 -0.83 3.94
CA ILE A 341 -18.27 -1.19 3.53
C ILE A 341 -19.04 -1.49 4.83
N HIS A 342 -19.93 -0.61 5.24
CA HIS A 342 -20.86 -0.91 6.32
C HIS A 342 -21.82 -2.01 5.84
N ALA A 343 -21.90 -3.13 6.56
CA ALA A 343 -22.96 -4.11 6.38
C ALA A 343 -24.30 -3.44 6.79
N GLY A 344 -25.00 -2.80 5.83
CA GLY A 344 -26.25 -2.17 6.14
C GLY A 344 -26.78 -1.08 5.21
N SER A 345 -26.24 -0.88 4.04
CA SER A 345 -26.90 -0.02 3.04
C SER A 345 -27.71 -0.86 2.04
N ILE A 346 -28.69 -1.61 2.55
CA ILE A 346 -29.81 -2.01 1.70
C ILE A 346 -30.76 -0.80 1.77
N GLY A 347 -30.63 0.09 0.80
CA GLY A 347 -31.53 1.22 0.65
C GLY A 347 -32.95 0.74 0.36
N ASN A 348 -33.88 1.33 1.05
CA ASN A 348 -35.30 1.34 0.72
C ASN A 348 -35.53 2.00 -0.65
#